data_d5370f0950c23b5a9b31955988b3bded
#
_entry.id   d5370f0950c23b5a9b31955988b3bded
#
_cell.length_a   1.000
_cell.length_b   1.000
_cell.length_c   1.000
_cell.angle_alpha   90.00
_cell.angle_beta   90.00
_cell.angle_gamma   90.00
#
_symmetry.space_group_name_H-M   'P 1'
#
loop_
_entity.id
_entity.type
_entity.pdbx_description
1 polymer ?
#
loop_
_entity_poly.entity_id
_entity_poly.type
_entity_poly.pdbx_seq_one_letter_code
_entity_poly.pdbx_strand_id
1 'polypeptide(L)'
;TGGTNALSCGFAVVSTDSGHQGQGGFDASFRQDQEAALNFFFLGNMRVAQATKPLVELYYNNDISKSYFVGCSTGGREGMIMAQRYPYLFDGIVSGAPAIRTGLSNLATRWITIQLNQAAAKDAQGLPVPGSTLNKTEQQLVIRGLLESCDALDGVQDGLIFNRTACNFDPRSLACPAGQAENCLAPAKAEALAKAAAGPVDSRGV
;
A
#
# COMPACT_ATOMS: atom_id res chain seq x y z
N THR A 1 5.53 15.79 -14.73
CA THR A 1 6.82 15.33 -14.22
C THR A 1 7.54 14.65 -15.36
N GLY A 2 8.53 15.38 -15.97
CA GLY A 2 9.27 14.96 -17.15
C GLY A 2 10.34 13.90 -16.86
N GLY A 3 9.95 12.73 -16.40
CA GLY A 3 10.83 11.58 -16.30
C GLY A 3 10.95 10.87 -17.65
N THR A 4 12.13 10.34 -17.94
CA THR A 4 12.38 9.46 -19.10
C THR A 4 11.46 8.24 -18.97
N ASN A 5 10.61 7.99 -19.96
CA ASN A 5 9.73 6.81 -19.98
C ASN A 5 10.14 5.88 -21.14
N ALA A 6 9.68 4.64 -21.12
CA ALA A 6 10.06 3.64 -22.11
C ALA A 6 9.76 4.09 -23.55
N LEU A 7 8.65 4.77 -23.80
CA LEU A 7 8.30 5.29 -25.12
C LEU A 7 9.31 6.34 -25.62
N SER A 8 9.74 7.25 -24.74
CA SER A 8 10.77 8.25 -25.10
C SER A 8 12.16 7.65 -25.28
N CYS A 9 12.37 6.42 -24.83
CA CYS A 9 13.59 5.63 -25.07
C CYS A 9 13.50 4.73 -26.31
N GLY A 10 12.46 4.87 -27.12
CA GLY A 10 12.30 4.13 -28.39
C GLY A 10 11.69 2.74 -28.25
N PHE A 11 11.08 2.42 -27.11
CA PHE A 11 10.33 1.16 -26.95
C PHE A 11 8.89 1.30 -27.45
N ALA A 12 8.35 0.24 -28.03
CA ALA A 12 6.90 0.07 -28.11
C ALA A 12 6.37 -0.21 -26.71
N VAL A 13 5.31 0.51 -26.30
CA VAL A 13 4.75 0.42 -24.94
C VAL A 13 3.29 0.05 -25.01
N VAL A 14 2.90 -0.87 -24.17
CA VAL A 14 1.53 -1.34 -24.01
C VAL A 14 1.15 -1.33 -22.53
N SER A 15 -0.10 -0.99 -22.24
CA SER A 15 -0.68 -1.10 -20.91
C SER A 15 -2.08 -1.70 -21.00
N THR A 16 -2.62 -2.12 -19.85
CA THR A 16 -3.96 -2.72 -19.76
C THR A 16 -4.66 -2.23 -18.50
N ASP A 17 -5.99 -2.23 -18.53
CA ASP A 17 -6.86 -2.07 -17.38
C ASP A 17 -6.97 -3.34 -16.52
N SER A 18 -6.14 -4.35 -16.79
CA SER A 18 -6.18 -5.68 -16.17
C SER A 18 -7.51 -6.42 -16.38
N GLY A 19 -8.25 -6.04 -17.43
CA GLY A 19 -9.50 -6.68 -17.83
C GLY A 19 -10.73 -6.26 -17.03
N HIS A 20 -10.70 -5.11 -16.38
CA HIS A 20 -11.86 -4.53 -15.70
C HIS A 20 -11.79 -3.00 -15.64
N GLN A 21 -12.95 -2.39 -15.47
CA GLN A 21 -13.08 -0.95 -15.22
C GLN A 21 -13.89 -0.74 -13.93
N GLY A 22 -13.58 0.30 -13.17
CA GLY A 22 -14.22 0.59 -11.89
C GLY A 22 -14.37 2.09 -11.64
N GLN A 23 -15.11 2.43 -10.59
CA GLN A 23 -15.34 3.82 -10.18
C GLN A 23 -14.13 4.49 -9.49
N GLY A 24 -13.07 3.75 -9.26
CA GLY A 24 -11.83 4.25 -8.65
C GLY A 24 -10.81 3.14 -8.40
N GLY A 25 -9.61 3.52 -8.01
CA GLY A 25 -8.48 2.61 -7.86
C GLY A 25 -8.62 1.49 -6.81
N PHE A 26 -9.65 1.56 -5.97
CA PHE A 26 -9.97 0.54 -4.96
C PHE A 26 -11.33 -0.12 -5.17
N ASP A 27 -11.96 0.12 -6.32
CA ASP A 27 -13.21 -0.56 -6.66
C ASP A 27 -12.96 -2.05 -6.88
N ALA A 28 -13.63 -2.88 -6.10
CA ALA A 28 -13.51 -4.34 -6.14
C ALA A 28 -14.75 -5.01 -6.74
N SER A 29 -15.66 -4.25 -7.35
CA SER A 29 -16.91 -4.76 -7.93
C SER A 29 -16.69 -5.80 -9.02
N PHE A 30 -15.57 -5.71 -9.75
CA PHE A 30 -15.16 -6.68 -10.77
C PHE A 30 -15.04 -8.12 -10.25
N ARG A 31 -14.88 -8.31 -8.92
CA ARG A 31 -14.80 -9.65 -8.31
C ARG A 31 -16.12 -10.42 -8.37
N GLN A 32 -17.22 -9.75 -8.69
CA GLN A 32 -18.52 -10.39 -8.92
C GLN A 32 -18.58 -11.09 -10.29
N ASP A 33 -17.71 -10.70 -11.22
CA ASP A 33 -17.52 -11.33 -12.51
C ASP A 33 -16.27 -12.21 -12.47
N GLN A 34 -16.46 -13.51 -12.73
CA GLN A 34 -15.37 -14.49 -12.66
C GLN A 34 -14.29 -14.24 -13.71
N GLU A 35 -14.66 -13.83 -14.92
CA GLU A 35 -13.68 -13.55 -15.98
C GLU A 35 -12.84 -12.30 -15.64
N ALA A 36 -13.49 -11.21 -15.21
CA ALA A 36 -12.77 -10.02 -14.75
C ALA A 36 -11.84 -10.32 -13.57
N ALA A 37 -12.28 -11.13 -12.62
CA ALA A 37 -11.45 -11.56 -11.50
C ALA A 37 -10.23 -12.37 -11.97
N LEU A 38 -10.41 -13.34 -12.88
CA LEU A 38 -9.31 -14.13 -13.43
C LEU A 38 -8.33 -13.27 -14.24
N ASN A 39 -8.83 -12.31 -15.01
CA ASN A 39 -8.00 -11.36 -15.74
C ASN A 39 -7.13 -10.53 -14.77
N PHE A 40 -7.74 -9.95 -13.75
CA PHE A 40 -7.03 -9.18 -12.73
C PHE A 40 -5.97 -9.98 -11.99
N PHE A 41 -6.28 -11.23 -11.62
CA PHE A 41 -5.36 -12.04 -10.83
C PHE A 41 -4.27 -12.71 -11.66
N PHE A 42 -4.54 -13.12 -12.90
CA PHE A 42 -3.63 -14.01 -13.63
C PHE A 42 -3.51 -13.76 -15.13
N LEU A 43 -4.62 -13.47 -15.84
CA LEU A 43 -4.68 -13.63 -17.29
C LEU A 43 -4.51 -12.33 -18.07
N GLY A 44 -4.90 -11.19 -17.53
CA GLY A 44 -4.98 -9.93 -18.28
C GLY A 44 -3.66 -9.57 -18.96
N ASN A 45 -2.58 -9.50 -18.21
CA ASN A 45 -1.25 -9.16 -18.77
C ASN A 45 -0.72 -10.21 -19.75
N MET A 46 -0.99 -11.50 -19.49
CA MET A 46 -0.63 -12.58 -20.41
C MET A 46 -1.36 -12.44 -21.75
N ARG A 47 -2.68 -12.25 -21.73
CA ARG A 47 -3.51 -12.06 -22.93
C ARG A 47 -3.06 -10.84 -23.74
N VAL A 48 -2.80 -9.72 -23.05
CA VAL A 48 -2.32 -8.49 -23.68
C VAL A 48 -0.95 -8.69 -24.32
N ALA A 49 0.00 -9.32 -23.63
CA ALA A 49 1.31 -9.60 -24.19
C ALA A 49 1.23 -10.48 -25.44
N GLN A 50 0.40 -11.53 -25.42
CA GLN A 50 0.20 -12.43 -26.56
C GLN A 50 -0.47 -11.73 -27.75
N ALA A 51 -1.45 -10.87 -27.51
CA ALA A 51 -2.14 -10.15 -28.57
C ALA A 51 -1.29 -9.02 -29.16
N THR A 52 -0.48 -8.35 -28.34
CA THR A 52 0.24 -7.15 -28.75
C THR A 52 1.53 -7.45 -29.49
N LYS A 53 2.26 -8.52 -29.14
CA LYS A 53 3.52 -8.85 -29.80
C LYS A 53 3.38 -8.96 -31.32
N PRO A 54 2.45 -9.76 -31.87
CA PRO A 54 2.25 -9.83 -33.32
C PRO A 54 1.85 -8.48 -33.95
N LEU A 55 1.11 -7.64 -33.22
CA LEU A 55 0.74 -6.30 -33.70
C LEU A 55 1.95 -5.37 -33.81
N VAL A 56 2.87 -5.43 -32.85
CA VAL A 56 4.12 -4.66 -32.88
C VAL A 56 5.00 -5.12 -34.04
N GLU A 57 5.17 -6.43 -34.22
CA GLU A 57 5.93 -6.99 -35.34
C GLU A 57 5.34 -6.59 -36.69
N LEU A 58 4.01 -6.66 -36.84
CA LEU A 58 3.32 -6.22 -38.04
C LEU A 58 3.51 -4.71 -38.30
N TYR A 59 3.38 -3.88 -37.26
CA TYR A 59 3.49 -2.42 -37.38
C TYR A 59 4.88 -1.98 -37.80
N TYR A 60 5.93 -2.56 -37.21
CA TYR A 60 7.31 -2.21 -37.49
C TYR A 60 7.93 -3.02 -38.64
N ASN A 61 7.21 -4.02 -39.15
CA ASN A 61 7.68 -4.99 -40.13
C ASN A 61 9.06 -5.58 -39.75
N ASN A 62 9.19 -5.93 -38.48
CA ASN A 62 10.41 -6.49 -37.87
C ASN A 62 10.07 -7.31 -36.64
N ASP A 63 10.84 -8.36 -36.39
CA ASP A 63 10.67 -9.22 -35.21
C ASP A 63 11.04 -8.46 -33.93
N ILE A 64 10.34 -8.76 -32.83
CA ILE A 64 10.67 -8.23 -31.52
C ILE A 64 11.97 -8.85 -31.02
N SER A 65 13.00 -8.01 -30.84
CA SER A 65 14.29 -8.47 -30.31
C SER A 65 14.27 -8.73 -28.81
N LYS A 66 13.57 -7.90 -28.05
CA LYS A 66 13.44 -8.00 -26.58
C LYS A 66 12.09 -7.52 -26.10
N SER A 67 11.58 -8.17 -25.06
CA SER A 67 10.31 -7.87 -24.43
C SER A 67 10.46 -7.80 -22.92
N TYR A 68 10.01 -6.71 -22.32
CA TYR A 68 10.14 -6.47 -20.88
C TYR A 68 8.79 -6.21 -20.23
N PHE A 69 8.61 -6.73 -19.02
CA PHE A 69 7.53 -6.34 -18.13
C PHE A 69 8.04 -5.41 -17.04
N VAL A 70 7.37 -4.29 -16.83
CA VAL A 70 7.72 -3.33 -15.76
C VAL A 70 6.46 -2.96 -15.00
N GLY A 71 6.45 -3.19 -13.70
CA GLY A 71 5.30 -2.88 -12.87
C GLY A 71 5.67 -2.55 -11.43
N CYS A 72 4.87 -1.67 -10.81
CA CYS A 72 5.03 -1.28 -9.41
C CYS A 72 3.72 -1.50 -8.65
N SER A 73 3.79 -1.78 -7.34
CA SER A 73 2.63 -2.04 -6.48
C SER A 73 1.80 -3.24 -7.00
N THR A 74 0.55 -3.03 -7.44
CA THR A 74 -0.24 -4.06 -8.15
C THR A 74 0.50 -4.59 -9.36
N GLY A 75 1.10 -3.72 -10.18
CA GLY A 75 1.94 -4.11 -11.31
C GLY A 75 3.19 -4.90 -10.90
N GLY A 76 3.76 -4.64 -9.72
CA GLY A 76 4.81 -5.46 -9.14
C GLY A 76 4.33 -6.88 -8.82
N ARG A 77 3.14 -7.03 -8.23
CA ARG A 77 2.49 -8.33 -8.04
C ARG A 77 2.26 -9.05 -9.37
N GLU A 78 1.78 -8.35 -10.37
CA GLU A 78 1.57 -8.88 -11.72
C GLU A 78 2.89 -9.34 -12.35
N GLY A 79 3.98 -8.57 -12.18
CA GLY A 79 5.31 -8.98 -12.61
C GLY A 79 5.78 -10.29 -11.98
N MET A 80 5.51 -10.49 -10.69
CA MET A 80 5.82 -11.77 -10.04
C MET A 80 4.98 -12.93 -10.59
N ILE A 81 3.71 -12.68 -10.93
CA ILE A 81 2.85 -13.69 -11.58
C ILE A 81 3.35 -14.00 -12.99
N MET A 82 3.77 -12.98 -13.75
CA MET A 82 4.37 -13.21 -15.08
C MET A 82 5.64 -14.05 -14.97
N ALA A 83 6.53 -13.75 -14.02
CA ALA A 83 7.74 -14.51 -13.79
C ALA A 83 7.46 -15.97 -13.40
N GLN A 84 6.42 -16.22 -12.61
CA GLN A 84 6.09 -17.56 -12.12
C GLN A 84 5.32 -18.39 -13.13
N ARG A 85 4.32 -17.80 -13.82
CA ARG A 85 3.37 -18.55 -14.65
C ARG A 85 3.63 -18.46 -16.14
N TYR A 86 4.22 -17.34 -16.60
CA TYR A 86 4.40 -17.01 -18.02
C TYR A 86 5.82 -16.51 -18.33
N PRO A 87 6.89 -17.15 -17.81
CA PRO A 87 8.26 -16.65 -17.96
C PRO A 87 8.71 -16.56 -19.43
N TYR A 88 8.09 -17.33 -20.31
CA TYR A 88 8.41 -17.34 -21.75
C TYR A 88 7.93 -16.09 -22.49
N LEU A 89 7.11 -15.24 -21.87
CA LEU A 89 6.59 -14.04 -22.52
C LEU A 89 7.55 -12.85 -22.48
N PHE A 90 8.52 -12.86 -21.57
CA PHE A 90 9.37 -11.70 -21.33
C PHE A 90 10.82 -12.09 -21.15
N ASP A 91 11.73 -11.30 -21.73
CA ASP A 91 13.18 -11.45 -21.55
C ASP A 91 13.65 -10.89 -20.20
N GLY A 92 12.90 -9.94 -19.63
CA GLY A 92 13.17 -9.37 -18.32
C GLY A 92 11.92 -8.83 -17.65
N ILE A 93 11.89 -8.91 -16.32
CA ILE A 93 10.77 -8.47 -15.49
C ILE A 93 11.29 -7.58 -14.37
N VAL A 94 10.77 -6.36 -14.29
CA VAL A 94 11.00 -5.44 -13.18
C VAL A 94 9.73 -5.40 -12.31
N SER A 95 9.84 -5.98 -11.12
CA SER A 95 8.76 -6.04 -10.12
C SER A 95 9.08 -5.09 -8.98
N GLY A 96 8.58 -3.85 -9.05
CA GLY A 96 8.78 -2.82 -8.02
C GLY A 96 7.74 -2.92 -6.92
N ALA A 97 8.16 -2.88 -5.64
CA ALA A 97 7.30 -2.84 -4.45
C ALA A 97 6.03 -3.72 -4.59
N PRO A 98 6.16 -5.03 -4.88
CA PRO A 98 5.04 -5.89 -5.24
C PRO A 98 4.02 -6.00 -4.10
N ALA A 99 2.75 -5.78 -4.41
CA ALA A 99 1.63 -5.94 -3.48
C ALA A 99 1.30 -7.42 -3.27
N ILE A 100 2.19 -8.15 -2.60
CA ILE A 100 1.99 -9.55 -2.20
C ILE A 100 1.36 -9.64 -0.81
N ARG A 101 0.74 -10.79 -0.51
CA ARG A 101 0.03 -11.03 0.77
C ARG A 101 -1.02 -9.95 1.08
N THR A 102 -1.73 -9.48 0.06
CA THR A 102 -2.69 -8.37 0.15
C THR A 102 -3.79 -8.60 1.19
N GLY A 103 -4.14 -9.86 1.50
CA GLY A 103 -5.06 -10.20 2.58
C GLY A 103 -4.55 -9.70 3.95
N LEU A 104 -3.28 -9.95 4.26
CA LEU A 104 -2.68 -9.53 5.54
C LEU A 104 -2.48 -8.01 5.60
N SER A 105 -1.97 -7.39 4.52
CA SER A 105 -1.80 -5.94 4.50
C SER A 105 -3.13 -5.19 4.58
N ASN A 106 -4.18 -5.68 3.92
CA ASN A 106 -5.51 -5.11 4.02
C ASN A 106 -6.11 -5.27 5.42
N LEU A 107 -5.91 -6.43 6.07
CA LEU A 107 -6.32 -6.65 7.46
C LEU A 107 -5.64 -5.64 8.39
N ALA A 108 -4.31 -5.48 8.28
CA ALA A 108 -3.56 -4.52 9.08
C ALA A 108 -4.06 -3.07 8.86
N THR A 109 -4.25 -2.66 7.61
CA THR A 109 -4.74 -1.32 7.28
C THR A 109 -6.15 -1.08 7.83
N ARG A 110 -7.05 -2.07 7.73
CA ARG A 110 -8.41 -1.96 8.29
C ARG A 110 -8.41 -1.95 9.80
N TRP A 111 -7.54 -2.75 10.45
CA TRP A 111 -7.37 -2.72 11.88
C TRP A 111 -6.99 -1.34 12.39
N ILE A 112 -5.96 -0.72 11.80
CA ILE A 112 -5.54 0.65 12.14
C ILE A 112 -6.72 1.62 12.02
N THR A 113 -7.45 1.58 10.91
CA THR A 113 -8.61 2.45 10.67
C THR A 113 -9.69 2.24 11.74
N ILE A 114 -10.01 0.99 12.09
CA ILE A 114 -11.03 0.66 13.10
C ILE A 114 -10.61 1.18 14.46
N GLN A 115 -9.37 0.95 14.87
CA GLN A 115 -8.88 1.40 16.18
C GLN A 115 -8.89 2.93 16.27
N LEU A 116 -8.41 3.64 15.26
CA LEU A 116 -8.44 5.10 15.24
C LEU A 116 -9.87 5.66 15.25
N ASN A 117 -10.78 5.05 14.51
CA ASN A 117 -12.19 5.47 14.46
C ASN A 117 -12.93 5.33 15.81
N GLN A 118 -12.45 4.50 16.74
CA GLN A 118 -13.03 4.41 18.08
C GLN A 118 -12.85 5.70 18.88
N ALA A 119 -11.75 6.42 18.66
CA ALA A 119 -11.44 7.70 19.31
C ALA A 119 -11.71 8.92 18.42
N ALA A 120 -12.31 8.73 17.23
CA ALA A 120 -12.67 9.80 16.31
C ALA A 120 -13.90 10.57 16.79
N ALA A 121 -14.03 11.82 16.35
CA ALA A 121 -15.27 12.58 16.49
C ALA A 121 -16.43 11.84 15.81
N LYS A 122 -17.63 12.03 16.29
CA LYS A 122 -18.85 11.43 15.71
C LYS A 122 -19.65 12.50 14.97
N ASP A 123 -20.24 12.13 13.85
CA ASP A 123 -21.20 12.94 13.13
C ASP A 123 -22.60 12.90 13.78
N ALA A 124 -23.57 13.57 13.16
CA ALA A 124 -24.95 13.62 13.63
C ALA A 124 -25.66 12.24 13.64
N GLN A 125 -25.13 11.27 12.88
CA GLN A 125 -25.62 9.89 12.81
C GLN A 125 -24.85 8.95 13.78
N GLY A 126 -23.89 9.49 14.55
CA GLY A 126 -23.04 8.72 15.46
C GLY A 126 -21.91 7.95 14.77
N LEU A 127 -21.67 8.18 13.47
CA LEU A 127 -20.60 7.55 12.73
C LEU A 127 -19.26 8.28 12.92
N PRO A 128 -18.12 7.59 12.91
CA PRO A 128 -16.83 8.23 13.04
C PRO A 128 -16.52 9.12 11.83
N VAL A 129 -16.10 10.35 12.09
CA VAL A 129 -15.62 11.27 11.05
C VAL A 129 -14.19 10.87 10.67
N PRO A 130 -13.93 10.43 9.43
CA PRO A 130 -12.60 10.01 9.01
C PRO A 130 -11.54 11.09 9.22
N GLY A 131 -10.38 10.71 9.76
CA GLY A 131 -9.25 11.62 9.97
C GLY A 131 -9.40 12.57 11.18
N SER A 132 -10.50 12.50 11.94
CA SER A 132 -10.72 13.37 13.10
C SER A 132 -10.12 12.86 14.41
N THR A 133 -9.49 11.70 14.42
CA THR A 133 -8.89 11.11 15.63
C THR A 133 -7.78 11.99 16.20
N LEU A 134 -6.90 12.48 15.35
CA LEU A 134 -5.79 13.33 15.74
C LEU A 134 -5.80 14.63 14.92
N ASN A 135 -5.73 15.77 15.60
CA ASN A 135 -5.44 17.04 14.95
C ASN A 135 -3.94 17.17 14.61
N LYS A 136 -3.56 18.23 13.88
CA LYS A 136 -2.17 18.42 13.45
C LYS A 136 -1.17 18.51 14.60
N THR A 137 -1.54 19.17 15.70
CA THR A 137 -0.68 19.30 16.89
C THR A 137 -0.46 17.97 17.56
N GLU A 138 -1.52 17.17 17.69
CA GLU A 138 -1.45 15.82 18.25
C GLU A 138 -0.62 14.86 17.35
N GLN A 139 -0.74 15.00 16.02
CA GLN A 139 0.11 14.26 15.09
C GLN A 139 1.58 14.59 15.27
N GLN A 140 1.93 15.88 15.40
CA GLN A 140 3.30 16.33 15.66
C GLN A 140 3.83 15.84 17.01
N LEU A 141 2.97 15.79 18.02
CA LEU A 141 3.33 15.21 19.33
C LEU A 141 3.71 13.74 19.22
N VAL A 142 2.90 12.94 18.50
CA VAL A 142 3.17 11.51 18.27
C VAL A 142 4.48 11.33 17.49
N ILE A 143 4.68 12.09 16.40
CA ILE A 143 5.91 12.02 15.61
C ILE A 143 7.13 12.33 16.47
N ARG A 144 7.07 13.39 17.27
CA ARG A 144 8.16 13.78 18.16
C ARG A 144 8.47 12.69 19.18
N GLY A 145 7.47 12.18 19.90
CA GLY A 145 7.67 11.11 20.88
C GLY A 145 8.24 9.84 20.26
N LEU A 146 7.81 9.50 19.04
CA LEU A 146 8.35 8.37 18.30
C LEU A 146 9.83 8.59 17.93
N LEU A 147 10.19 9.76 17.39
CA LEU A 147 11.57 10.08 17.03
C LEU A 147 12.47 10.18 18.27
N GLU A 148 12.03 10.85 19.34
CA GLU A 148 12.76 10.90 20.60
C GLU A 148 13.09 9.51 21.18
N SER A 149 12.18 8.56 20.97
CA SER A 149 12.34 7.19 21.48
C SER A 149 13.19 6.31 20.57
N CYS A 150 13.18 6.53 19.26
CA CYS A 150 13.63 5.51 18.31
C CYS A 150 14.63 5.98 17.25
N ASP A 151 14.78 7.29 17.00
CA ASP A 151 15.62 7.81 15.92
C ASP A 151 17.09 7.38 16.07
N ALA A 152 17.65 7.52 17.28
CA ALA A 152 19.05 7.16 17.54
C ALA A 152 19.36 5.65 17.57
N LEU A 153 18.37 4.77 17.45
CA LEU A 153 18.56 3.32 17.61
C LEU A 153 19.28 2.64 16.45
N ASP A 154 19.43 3.31 15.33
CA ASP A 154 20.24 2.83 14.20
C ASP A 154 21.65 3.48 14.17
N GLY A 155 21.95 4.37 15.12
CA GLY A 155 23.24 5.04 15.27
C GLY A 155 23.28 6.46 14.69
N VAL A 156 22.20 6.95 14.11
CA VAL A 156 22.09 8.30 13.51
C VAL A 156 20.82 8.99 14.03
N GLN A 157 20.88 10.30 14.27
CA GLN A 157 19.68 11.13 14.56
C GLN A 157 19.40 12.01 13.35
N ASP A 158 18.61 11.52 12.42
CA ASP A 158 18.32 12.17 11.14
C ASP A 158 16.82 12.29 10.81
N GLY A 159 15.95 11.91 11.75
CA GLY A 159 14.50 11.91 11.58
C GLY A 159 13.97 10.66 10.86
N LEU A 160 14.82 9.63 10.68
CA LEU A 160 14.44 8.36 10.06
C LEU A 160 14.71 7.21 11.05
N ILE A 161 13.79 6.24 11.11
CA ILE A 161 13.88 5.10 12.02
C ILE A 161 14.10 3.82 11.20
N PHE A 162 15.36 3.40 11.01
CA PHE A 162 15.69 2.19 10.30
C PHE A 162 15.68 0.94 11.21
N ASN A 163 16.08 1.07 12.48
CA ASN A 163 16.04 -0.02 13.44
C ASN A 163 14.68 -0.17 14.12
N ARG A 164 13.65 -0.48 13.32
CA ARG A 164 12.27 -0.61 13.81
C ARG A 164 12.10 -1.72 14.85
N THR A 165 12.91 -2.77 14.78
CA THR A 165 12.81 -3.91 15.71
C THR A 165 13.27 -3.58 17.13
N ALA A 166 14.15 -2.60 17.29
CA ALA A 166 14.58 -2.11 18.59
C ALA A 166 13.68 -0.99 19.14
N CYS A 167 12.79 -0.43 18.31
CA CYS A 167 11.90 0.65 18.69
C CYS A 167 10.71 0.13 19.52
N ASN A 168 10.70 0.48 20.81
CA ASN A 168 9.65 0.09 21.78
C ASN A 168 8.79 1.28 22.21
N PHE A 169 8.52 2.21 21.29
CA PHE A 169 7.66 3.35 21.58
C PHE A 169 6.22 2.91 21.87
N ASP A 170 5.73 3.25 23.08
CA ASP A 170 4.33 3.07 23.43
C ASP A 170 3.58 4.41 23.38
N PRO A 171 2.60 4.60 22.50
CA PRO A 171 1.79 5.81 22.42
C PRO A 171 1.07 6.19 23.72
N ARG A 172 0.85 5.26 24.64
CA ARG A 172 0.25 5.53 25.96
C ARG A 172 1.12 6.44 26.82
N SER A 173 2.43 6.49 26.58
CA SER A 173 3.33 7.43 27.25
C SER A 173 3.01 8.89 27.00
N LEU A 174 2.26 9.18 25.92
CA LEU A 174 1.81 10.53 25.56
C LEU A 174 0.44 10.87 26.14
N ALA A 175 -0.19 9.97 26.90
CA ALA A 175 -1.52 10.21 27.46
C ALA A 175 -1.49 11.35 28.51
N CYS A 176 -2.51 12.19 28.48
CA CYS A 176 -2.65 13.26 29.45
C CYS A 176 -2.81 12.71 30.88
N PRO A 177 -2.02 13.20 31.86
CA PRO A 177 -2.29 13.00 33.27
C PRO A 177 -3.65 13.59 33.67
N ALA A 178 -4.19 13.11 34.79
CA ALA A 178 -5.45 13.63 35.31
C ALA A 178 -5.38 15.17 35.53
N GLY A 179 -6.36 15.88 34.97
CA GLY A 179 -6.44 17.33 35.07
C GLY A 179 -5.62 18.12 34.05
N GLN A 180 -4.85 17.48 33.17
CA GLN A 180 -4.13 18.13 32.08
C GLN A 180 -4.84 17.84 30.74
N ALA A 181 -4.81 18.84 29.82
CA ALA A 181 -5.42 18.72 28.48
C ALA A 181 -4.54 19.28 27.37
N GLU A 182 -3.35 19.79 27.69
CA GLU A 182 -2.46 20.42 26.72
C GLU A 182 -1.13 19.66 26.61
N ASN A 183 -0.55 19.64 25.41
CA ASN A 183 0.71 18.96 25.09
C ASN A 183 0.74 17.46 25.40
N CYS A 184 -0.42 16.82 25.37
CA CYS A 184 -0.60 15.39 25.58
C CYS A 184 -1.81 14.88 24.79
N LEU A 185 -2.00 13.58 24.72
CA LEU A 185 -3.15 12.96 24.06
C LEU A 185 -4.24 12.63 25.07
N ALA A 186 -5.50 12.82 24.69
CA ALA A 186 -6.59 12.24 25.45
C ALA A 186 -6.37 10.70 25.60
N PRO A 187 -6.60 10.11 26.80
CA PRO A 187 -6.28 8.70 27.03
C PRO A 187 -6.89 7.75 26.01
N ALA A 188 -8.12 8.02 25.55
CA ALA A 188 -8.77 7.22 24.50
C ALA A 188 -8.02 7.25 23.15
N LYS A 189 -7.41 8.38 22.79
CA LYS A 189 -6.61 8.53 21.56
C LYS A 189 -5.27 7.80 21.69
N ALA A 190 -4.61 7.89 22.83
CA ALA A 190 -3.37 7.19 23.11
C ALA A 190 -3.58 5.66 23.08
N GLU A 191 -4.66 5.18 23.66
CA GLU A 191 -5.04 3.77 23.64
C GLU A 191 -5.40 3.28 22.22
N ALA A 192 -6.14 4.07 21.44
CA ALA A 192 -6.45 3.74 20.04
C ALA A 192 -5.18 3.62 19.18
N LEU A 193 -4.22 4.53 19.38
CA LEU A 193 -2.91 4.47 18.69
C LEU A 193 -2.11 3.25 19.10
N ALA A 194 -2.06 2.92 20.40
CA ALA A 194 -1.35 1.75 20.90
C ALA A 194 -1.93 0.45 20.32
N LYS A 195 -3.26 0.31 20.29
CA LYS A 195 -3.93 -0.83 19.66
C LYS A 195 -3.70 -0.88 18.13
N ALA A 196 -3.69 0.27 17.47
CA ALA A 196 -3.39 0.35 16.05
C ALA A 196 -1.96 -0.12 15.74
N ALA A 197 -0.99 0.29 16.57
CA ALA A 197 0.42 -0.07 16.42
C ALA A 197 0.71 -1.55 16.76
N ALA A 198 -0.02 -2.13 17.71
CA ALA A 198 0.13 -3.54 18.10
C ALA A 198 -0.28 -4.52 16.97
N GLY A 199 -1.11 -4.08 16.03
CA GLY A 199 -1.62 -4.93 14.96
C GLY A 199 -2.88 -5.71 15.33
N PRO A 200 -3.48 -6.41 14.35
CA PRO A 200 -4.71 -7.18 14.56
C PRO A 200 -4.47 -8.39 15.46
N VAL A 201 -5.39 -8.60 16.37
CA VAL A 201 -5.45 -9.77 17.24
C VAL A 201 -6.73 -10.56 16.98
N ASP A 202 -6.73 -11.86 17.28
CA ASP A 202 -7.91 -12.70 17.20
C ASP A 202 -8.84 -12.49 18.43
N SER A 203 -9.95 -13.24 18.50
CA SER A 203 -10.91 -13.15 19.62
C SER A 203 -10.32 -13.54 20.97
N ARG A 204 -9.15 -14.15 21.00
CA ARG A 204 -8.39 -14.53 22.21
C ARG A 204 -7.34 -13.51 22.59
N GLY A 205 -7.15 -12.47 21.77
CA GLY A 205 -6.15 -11.43 21.99
C GLY A 205 -4.73 -11.80 21.53
N VAL A 206 -4.60 -12.79 20.66
CA VAL A 206 -3.32 -13.31 20.14
C VAL A 206 -3.15 -12.92 18.68
#